data_f95f9aeebe341bd4e9403bd76eb9cea7
#
_entry.id   f95f9aeebe341bd4e9403bd76eb9cea7
#
_cell.length_a   1.000
_cell.length_b   1.000
_cell.length_c   1.000
_cell.angle_alpha   90.00
_cell.angle_beta   90.00
_cell.angle_gamma   90.00
#
_symmetry.space_group_name_H-M   'P 1'
#
loop_
_entity.id
_entity.type
_entity.pdbx_description
1 polymer ?
#
loop_
_entity_poly.entity_id
_entity_poly.type
_entity_poly.pdbx_seq_one_letter_code
_entity_poly.pdbx_strand_id
1 'polypeptide(L)'
;MYMSKLNTLLLKIKLFSHIKNVNMFFSQTGEDILINGLVQNKSNGFYVDVGAYDPIRFSNTYGFHIKGWTGINIDANPESIKKFNKARPNDTNINVGISDVPDTLVYYKFKEGAFNTFSRKLADSYESLYTMQPIKVERLDLLLDKYLPKGQHIDLMNVDTEGFDLKVLKSNNWKKYRPRVIAVEFNENDNSIEKFLKHNGYIPKCNTILTKMFVDGTVE
;
A
#
# COMPACT_ATOMS: atom_id res chain seq x y z
N MET A 1 -14.09 -39.04 1.51
CA MET A 1 -12.94 -39.88 1.08
C MET A 1 -11.66 -39.14 1.52
N TYR A 2 -11.08 -39.54 2.63
CA TYR A 2 -9.86 -38.95 3.17
C TYR A 2 -8.67 -39.33 2.28
N MET A 3 -8.07 -38.37 1.60
CA MET A 3 -6.74 -38.57 1.00
C MET A 3 -5.76 -38.99 2.11
N SER A 4 -4.99 -40.07 1.90
CA SER A 4 -4.02 -40.52 2.88
C SER A 4 -2.97 -39.42 3.13
N LYS A 5 -2.44 -39.29 4.35
CA LYS A 5 -1.37 -38.32 4.70
C LYS A 5 -0.18 -38.45 3.75
N LEU A 6 0.08 -39.65 3.22
CA LEU A 6 1.13 -39.89 2.25
C LEU A 6 0.87 -39.22 0.90
N ASN A 7 -0.38 -39.28 0.38
CA ASN A 7 -0.74 -38.62 -0.88
C ASN A 7 -0.69 -37.13 -0.76
N THR A 8 -1.04 -36.57 0.41
CA THR A 8 -0.90 -35.10 0.68
C THR A 8 0.57 -34.69 0.72
N LEU A 9 1.44 -35.53 1.31
CA LEU A 9 2.88 -35.25 1.35
C LEU A 9 3.51 -35.35 -0.05
N LEU A 10 3.18 -36.38 -0.83
CA LEU A 10 3.65 -36.54 -2.21
C LEU A 10 3.18 -35.37 -3.11
N LEU A 11 1.94 -34.89 -2.93
CA LEU A 11 1.43 -33.72 -3.65
C LEU A 11 2.22 -32.46 -3.29
N LYS A 12 2.52 -32.26 -2.01
CA LYS A 12 3.37 -31.15 -1.55
C LYS A 12 4.77 -31.22 -2.16
N ILE A 13 5.42 -32.39 -2.14
CA ILE A 13 6.77 -32.58 -2.72
C ILE A 13 6.74 -32.31 -4.23
N LYS A 14 5.73 -32.83 -4.95
CA LYS A 14 5.57 -32.60 -6.38
C LYS A 14 5.31 -31.12 -6.70
N LEU A 15 4.54 -30.41 -5.88
CA LEU A 15 4.33 -28.97 -5.98
C LEU A 15 5.64 -28.21 -5.75
N PHE A 16 6.42 -28.60 -4.73
CA PHE A 16 7.72 -28.00 -4.42
C PHE A 16 8.75 -28.13 -5.55
N SER A 17 8.73 -29.23 -6.32
CA SER A 17 9.64 -29.42 -7.46
C SER A 17 9.40 -28.44 -8.61
N HIS A 18 8.23 -27.78 -8.65
CA HIS A 18 7.86 -26.80 -9.67
C HIS A 18 7.91 -25.34 -9.17
N ILE A 19 8.27 -25.12 -7.90
CA ILE A 19 8.30 -23.76 -7.26
C ILE A 19 9.14 -22.75 -8.04
N LYS A 20 10.24 -23.17 -8.66
CA LYS A 20 11.06 -22.28 -9.50
C LYS A 20 10.31 -21.66 -10.70
N ASN A 21 9.14 -22.19 -11.05
CA ASN A 21 8.28 -21.72 -12.12
C ASN A 21 6.99 -21.04 -11.60
N VAL A 22 6.89 -20.84 -10.28
CA VAL A 22 5.71 -20.25 -9.62
C VAL A 22 6.05 -18.85 -9.16
N ASN A 23 5.31 -17.87 -9.64
CA ASN A 23 5.31 -16.53 -9.07
C ASN A 23 4.30 -16.49 -7.93
N MET A 24 4.75 -16.16 -6.73
CA MET A 24 3.89 -15.91 -5.57
C MET A 24 3.71 -14.40 -5.41
N PHE A 25 2.50 -14.00 -5.09
CA PHE A 25 2.17 -12.62 -4.75
C PHE A 25 1.43 -12.56 -3.41
N PHE A 26 1.53 -11.43 -2.74
CA PHE A 26 0.93 -11.18 -1.42
C PHE A 26 -0.15 -10.11 -1.47
N SER A 27 -0.15 -9.33 -2.53
CA SER A 27 -1.16 -8.34 -2.85
C SER A 27 -2.51 -8.98 -3.17
N GLN A 28 -3.54 -8.18 -3.38
CA GLN A 28 -4.90 -8.68 -3.59
C GLN A 28 -5.11 -9.25 -4.99
N THR A 29 -4.57 -8.61 -6.03
CA THR A 29 -4.75 -9.00 -7.43
C THR A 29 -3.43 -9.08 -8.24
N GLY A 30 -2.27 -9.21 -7.56
CA GLY A 30 -0.95 -9.37 -8.19
C GLY A 30 -0.21 -8.05 -8.44
N GLU A 31 -0.58 -7.00 -7.73
CA GLU A 31 0.03 -5.67 -7.81
C GLU A 31 1.53 -5.72 -7.61
N ASP A 32 2.00 -6.45 -6.59
CA ASP A 32 3.40 -6.57 -6.22
C ASP A 32 4.26 -7.20 -7.33
N ILE A 33 3.70 -8.06 -8.19
CA ILE A 33 4.39 -8.61 -9.36
C ILE A 33 4.63 -7.50 -10.41
N LEU A 34 3.60 -6.71 -10.72
CA LEU A 34 3.70 -5.61 -11.69
C LEU A 34 4.65 -4.52 -11.17
N ILE A 35 4.51 -4.14 -9.91
CA ILE A 35 5.39 -3.16 -9.25
C ILE A 35 6.85 -3.63 -9.30
N ASN A 36 7.10 -4.93 -9.04
CA ASN A 36 8.46 -5.50 -9.08
C ASN A 36 9.10 -5.34 -10.47
N GLY A 37 8.33 -5.49 -11.54
CA GLY A 37 8.79 -5.19 -12.91
C GLY A 37 9.15 -3.71 -13.10
N LEU A 38 8.30 -2.79 -12.59
CA LEU A 38 8.52 -1.35 -12.73
C LEU A 38 9.72 -0.83 -11.92
N VAL A 39 10.02 -1.42 -10.76
CA VAL A 39 11.24 -1.13 -9.99
C VAL A 39 12.45 -1.93 -10.49
N GLN A 40 12.35 -2.58 -11.68
CA GLN A 40 13.42 -3.31 -12.37
C GLN A 40 14.03 -4.43 -11.53
N ASN A 41 13.21 -5.15 -10.76
CA ASN A 41 13.63 -6.25 -9.87
C ASN A 41 14.74 -5.83 -8.88
N LYS A 42 14.75 -4.58 -8.46
CA LYS A 42 15.74 -4.04 -7.53
C LYS A 42 15.80 -4.88 -6.24
N SER A 43 16.97 -5.29 -5.82
CA SER A 43 17.17 -6.16 -4.66
C SER A 43 16.99 -5.44 -3.32
N ASN A 44 17.38 -4.17 -3.25
CA ASN A 44 17.27 -3.32 -2.06
C ASN A 44 16.59 -2.01 -2.43
N GLY A 45 15.63 -1.57 -1.66
CA GLY A 45 14.93 -0.33 -1.91
C GLY A 45 14.18 0.16 -0.68
N PHE A 46 13.48 1.26 -0.87
CA PHE A 46 12.71 1.90 0.19
C PHE A 46 11.28 2.18 -0.27
N TYR A 47 10.31 1.79 0.55
CA TYR A 47 8.90 2.06 0.26
C TYR A 47 8.25 2.97 1.28
N VAL A 48 7.19 3.64 0.85
CA VAL A 48 6.21 4.33 1.69
C VAL A 48 4.86 3.70 1.40
N ASP A 49 4.21 3.15 2.41
CA ASP A 49 2.94 2.42 2.33
C ASP A 49 1.88 3.16 3.15
N VAL A 50 0.93 3.80 2.47
CA VAL A 50 -0.13 4.61 3.08
C VAL A 50 -1.47 3.90 2.96
N GLY A 51 -2.10 3.60 4.09
CA GLY A 51 -3.21 2.66 4.20
C GLY A 51 -2.70 1.22 4.24
N ALA A 52 -1.63 0.98 5.02
CA ALA A 52 -0.87 -0.27 4.95
C ALA A 52 -1.63 -1.53 5.41
N TYR A 53 -2.73 -1.37 6.14
CA TYR A 53 -3.69 -2.39 6.59
C TYR A 53 -3.08 -3.59 7.33
N ASP A 54 -2.42 -4.51 6.64
CA ASP A 54 -1.86 -5.74 7.22
C ASP A 54 -0.44 -6.00 6.68
N PRO A 55 0.52 -6.41 7.53
CA PRO A 55 1.90 -6.59 7.10
C PRO A 55 2.13 -7.70 6.08
N ILE A 56 1.16 -8.61 5.88
CA ILE A 56 1.30 -9.79 5.01
C ILE A 56 0.12 -9.89 4.03
N ARG A 57 -1.11 -9.90 4.56
CA ARG A 57 -2.33 -10.12 3.79
C ARG A 57 -2.65 -8.88 2.96
N PHE A 58 -2.89 -9.06 1.67
CA PHE A 58 -3.21 -8.00 0.70
C PHE A 58 -2.15 -6.90 0.60
N SER A 59 -0.91 -7.20 0.99
CA SER A 59 0.15 -6.20 1.07
C SER A 59 0.89 -6.08 -0.25
N ASN A 60 0.85 -4.88 -0.84
CA ASN A 60 1.62 -4.52 -2.04
C ASN A 60 3.12 -4.39 -1.75
N THR A 61 3.52 -4.32 -0.47
CA THR A 61 4.90 -4.09 -0.03
C THR A 61 5.57 -5.30 0.63
N TYR A 62 4.81 -6.35 1.01
CA TYR A 62 5.41 -7.50 1.70
C TYR A 62 6.40 -8.28 0.84
N GLY A 63 6.12 -8.45 -0.45
CA GLY A 63 7.03 -9.09 -1.39
C GLY A 63 8.40 -8.39 -1.48
N PHE A 64 8.44 -7.08 -1.29
CA PHE A 64 9.67 -6.28 -1.23
C PHE A 64 10.33 -6.38 0.14
N HIS A 65 9.56 -6.36 1.22
CA HIS A 65 10.07 -6.54 2.58
C HIS A 65 10.86 -7.85 2.75
N ILE A 66 10.34 -8.99 2.28
CA ILE A 66 11.05 -10.28 2.34
C ILE A 66 12.31 -10.34 1.46
N LYS A 67 12.44 -9.43 0.48
CA LYS A 67 13.65 -9.24 -0.33
C LYS A 67 14.69 -8.31 0.33
N GLY A 68 14.39 -7.81 1.54
CA GLY A 68 15.30 -6.94 2.31
C GLY A 68 15.06 -5.44 2.13
N TRP A 69 13.96 -5.02 1.47
CA TRP A 69 13.55 -3.61 1.47
C TRP A 69 13.08 -3.19 2.87
N THR A 70 13.25 -1.93 3.18
CA THR A 70 12.69 -1.29 4.38
C THR A 70 11.79 -0.13 3.97
N GLY A 71 11.01 0.39 4.91
CA GLY A 71 10.11 1.48 4.55
C GLY A 71 9.40 2.14 5.72
N ILE A 72 8.43 2.97 5.35
CA ILE A 72 7.50 3.63 6.26
C ILE A 72 6.11 3.06 5.97
N ASN A 73 5.49 2.44 6.99
CA ASN A 73 4.10 1.96 6.94
C ASN A 73 3.23 2.92 7.75
N ILE A 74 2.16 3.41 7.15
CA ILE A 74 1.25 4.40 7.75
C ILE A 74 -0.16 3.83 7.70
N ASP A 75 -0.83 3.77 8.85
CA ASP A 75 -2.22 3.33 8.95
C ASP A 75 -2.95 4.04 10.09
N ALA A 76 -4.20 4.42 9.84
CA ALA A 76 -5.05 5.06 10.84
C ALA A 76 -5.50 4.08 11.95
N ASN A 77 -5.57 2.77 11.64
CA ASN A 77 -5.97 1.74 12.59
C ASN A 77 -4.79 1.33 13.49
N PRO A 78 -4.84 1.56 14.81
CA PRO A 78 -3.76 1.17 15.72
C PRO A 78 -3.52 -0.34 15.76
N GLU A 79 -4.53 -1.17 15.48
CA GLU A 79 -4.35 -2.62 15.45
C GLU A 79 -3.51 -3.08 14.24
N SER A 80 -3.62 -2.39 13.10
CA SER A 80 -2.74 -2.58 11.95
C SER A 80 -1.28 -2.32 12.34
N ILE A 81 -1.02 -1.17 12.93
CA ILE A 81 0.36 -0.78 13.32
C ILE A 81 0.96 -1.71 14.39
N LYS A 82 0.16 -2.24 15.33
CA LYS A 82 0.64 -3.28 16.25
C LYS A 82 1.13 -4.53 15.52
N LYS A 83 0.43 -4.96 14.45
CA LYS A 83 0.86 -6.09 13.63
C LYS A 83 2.15 -5.77 12.88
N PHE A 84 2.26 -4.56 12.29
CA PHE A 84 3.47 -4.11 11.61
C PHE A 84 4.67 -4.07 12.54
N ASN A 85 4.55 -3.54 13.75
CA ASN A 85 5.62 -3.51 14.75
C ASN A 85 6.16 -4.91 15.10
N LYS A 86 5.29 -5.92 15.07
CA LYS A 86 5.68 -7.32 15.31
C LYS A 86 6.31 -7.97 14.08
N ALA A 87 5.74 -7.75 12.90
CA ALA A 87 6.13 -8.45 11.67
C ALA A 87 7.28 -7.75 10.93
N ARG A 88 7.34 -6.42 10.99
CA ARG A 88 8.33 -5.57 10.31
C ARG A 88 8.99 -4.59 11.30
N PRO A 89 9.72 -5.07 12.31
CA PRO A 89 10.28 -4.21 13.38
C PRO A 89 11.37 -3.25 12.89
N ASN A 90 11.96 -3.50 11.73
CA ASN A 90 12.99 -2.64 11.13
C ASN A 90 12.39 -1.51 10.27
N ASP A 91 11.09 -1.54 10.02
CA ASP A 91 10.38 -0.47 9.34
C ASP A 91 9.94 0.62 10.32
N THR A 92 9.69 1.81 9.82
CA THR A 92 9.04 2.87 10.58
C THR A 92 7.53 2.72 10.46
N ASN A 93 6.85 2.33 11.55
CA ASN A 93 5.42 2.06 11.54
C ASN A 93 4.68 3.17 12.30
N ILE A 94 3.79 3.91 11.63
CA ILE A 94 3.19 5.14 12.13
C ILE A 94 1.67 5.01 12.21
N ASN A 95 1.10 5.18 13.41
CA ASN A 95 -0.35 5.20 13.59
C ASN A 95 -0.90 6.62 13.44
N VAL A 96 -1.35 6.95 12.26
CA VAL A 96 -1.99 8.23 11.92
C VAL A 96 -2.75 8.10 10.61
N GLY A 97 -3.81 8.85 10.43
CA GLY A 97 -4.46 9.00 9.12
C GLY A 97 -3.74 10.05 8.27
N ILE A 98 -3.88 9.98 6.94
CA ILE A 98 -3.32 10.98 6.03
C ILE A 98 -4.44 11.76 5.34
N SER A 99 -4.28 13.09 5.31
CA SER A 99 -5.18 14.00 4.60
C SER A 99 -4.42 15.24 4.10
N ASP A 100 -5.03 15.99 3.21
CA ASP A 100 -4.48 17.23 2.66
C ASP A 100 -4.45 18.40 3.66
N VAL A 101 -5.21 18.29 4.75
CA VAL A 101 -5.22 19.26 5.86
C VAL A 101 -5.11 18.48 7.18
N PRO A 102 -4.22 18.88 8.12
CA PRO A 102 -4.18 18.32 9.47
C PRO A 102 -5.48 18.59 10.21
N ASP A 103 -6.09 17.55 10.78
CA ASP A 103 -7.37 17.64 11.47
C ASP A 103 -7.61 16.39 12.35
N THR A 104 -8.78 16.31 12.94
CA THR A 104 -9.34 15.10 13.55
C THR A 104 -10.61 14.72 12.79
N LEU A 105 -10.53 13.62 12.05
CA LEU A 105 -11.62 13.14 11.21
C LEU A 105 -12.31 11.92 11.83
N VAL A 106 -13.58 11.73 11.46
CA VAL A 106 -14.32 10.50 11.82
C VAL A 106 -13.83 9.35 10.95
N TYR A 107 -13.34 8.30 11.59
CA TYR A 107 -12.92 7.06 10.97
C TYR A 107 -14.01 6.00 11.14
N TYR A 108 -14.47 5.45 10.03
CA TYR A 108 -15.49 4.40 9.96
C TYR A 108 -14.77 3.06 9.96
N LYS A 109 -14.94 2.32 11.05
CA LYS A 109 -14.22 1.06 11.31
C LYS A 109 -15.16 -0.13 11.17
N PHE A 110 -14.83 -1.04 10.28
CA PHE A 110 -15.54 -2.27 9.99
C PHE A 110 -14.92 -3.47 10.70
N LYS A 111 -15.64 -4.60 10.74
CA LYS A 111 -15.11 -5.88 11.21
C LYS A 111 -13.97 -6.38 10.32
N GLU A 112 -14.12 -6.24 9.00
CA GLU A 112 -13.03 -6.42 8.05
C GLU A 112 -12.31 -5.08 7.84
N GLY A 113 -11.10 -5.00 8.38
CA GLY A 113 -10.34 -3.75 8.44
C GLY A 113 -9.91 -3.21 7.08
N ALA A 114 -9.96 -4.01 6.03
CA ALA A 114 -9.70 -3.57 4.65
C ALA A 114 -10.74 -2.54 4.15
N PHE A 115 -11.93 -2.49 4.73
CA PHE A 115 -12.99 -1.51 4.39
C PHE A 115 -12.98 -0.25 5.26
N ASN A 116 -12.00 -0.12 6.15
CA ASN A 116 -11.92 1.05 7.02
C ASN A 116 -11.66 2.32 6.21
N THR A 117 -12.45 3.37 6.45
CA THR A 117 -12.38 4.60 5.63
C THR A 117 -12.65 5.86 6.45
N PHE A 118 -12.20 7.01 5.97
CA PHE A 118 -12.65 8.34 6.41
C PHE A 118 -13.80 8.88 5.56
N SER A 119 -14.16 8.21 4.47
CA SER A 119 -15.26 8.60 3.59
C SER A 119 -16.60 8.09 4.09
N ARG A 120 -17.45 8.98 4.61
CA ARG A 120 -18.82 8.62 5.01
C ARG A 120 -19.60 8.01 3.84
N LYS A 121 -19.48 8.62 2.65
CA LYS A 121 -20.16 8.12 1.45
C LYS A 121 -19.80 6.67 1.14
N LEU A 122 -18.50 6.34 1.26
CA LEU A 122 -18.02 4.98 1.01
C LEU A 122 -18.46 4.03 2.14
N ALA A 123 -18.37 4.46 3.39
CA ALA A 123 -18.83 3.66 4.54
C ALA A 123 -20.31 3.30 4.44
N ASP A 124 -21.16 4.25 4.06
CA ASP A 124 -22.60 4.04 3.91
C ASP A 124 -22.94 3.13 2.69
N SER A 125 -22.02 2.98 1.71
CA SER A 125 -22.21 2.10 0.55
C SER A 125 -21.87 0.63 0.81
N TYR A 126 -21.17 0.32 1.88
CA TYR A 126 -20.75 -1.04 2.23
C TYR A 126 -21.82 -1.75 3.03
N GLU A 127 -23.00 -1.82 2.82
CA GLU A 127 -24.09 -2.60 3.46
C GLU A 127 -23.65 -3.45 4.70
N SER A 128 -22.77 -2.89 5.55
CA SER A 128 -22.12 -3.55 6.67
C SER A 128 -22.06 -2.63 7.89
N LEU A 129 -22.17 -3.21 9.08
CA LEU A 129 -22.09 -2.44 10.33
C LEU A 129 -20.67 -1.92 10.55
N TYR A 130 -20.56 -0.66 10.97
CA TYR A 130 -19.32 -0.01 11.35
C TYR A 130 -19.44 0.70 12.70
N THR A 131 -18.29 0.97 13.31
CA THR A 131 -18.16 1.87 14.45
C THR A 131 -17.45 3.14 14.01
N MET A 132 -17.68 4.23 14.72
CA MET A 132 -17.04 5.52 14.44
C MET A 132 -16.08 5.91 15.56
N GLN A 133 -14.91 6.40 15.20
CA GLN A 133 -13.97 6.97 16.18
C GLN A 133 -13.25 8.18 15.58
N PRO A 134 -12.93 9.22 16.40
CA PRO A 134 -12.11 10.32 15.95
C PRO A 134 -10.66 9.86 15.81
N ILE A 135 -10.04 10.15 14.66
CA ILE A 135 -8.62 9.86 14.39
C ILE A 135 -7.94 11.14 13.91
N LYS A 136 -6.76 11.39 14.47
CA LYS A 136 -5.89 12.47 14.01
C LYS A 136 -5.37 12.15 12.60
N VAL A 137 -5.45 13.14 11.72
CA VAL A 137 -4.86 13.08 10.38
C VAL A 137 -3.78 14.15 10.22
N GLU A 138 -2.76 13.81 9.46
CA GLU A 138 -1.62 14.68 9.16
C GLU A 138 -1.38 14.72 7.65
N ARG A 139 -0.54 15.65 7.21
CA ARG A 139 -0.07 15.69 5.83
C ARG A 139 1.08 14.70 5.62
N LEU A 140 1.12 14.05 4.46
CA LEU A 140 2.19 13.10 4.12
C LEU A 140 3.57 13.77 4.11
N ASP A 141 3.68 14.98 3.52
CA ASP A 141 4.96 15.68 3.46
C ASP A 141 5.56 16.00 4.84
N LEU A 142 4.73 16.33 5.85
CA LEU A 142 5.19 16.57 7.22
C LEU A 142 5.69 15.27 7.90
N LEU A 143 5.04 14.14 7.61
CA LEU A 143 5.52 12.85 8.11
C LEU A 143 6.83 12.44 7.44
N LEU A 144 6.95 12.64 6.14
CA LEU A 144 8.20 12.35 5.42
C LEU A 144 9.34 13.25 5.88
N ASP A 145 9.08 14.53 6.21
CA ASP A 145 10.06 15.44 6.80
C ASP A 145 10.61 14.91 8.14
N LYS A 146 9.77 14.26 8.91
CA LYS A 146 10.11 13.75 10.23
C LYS A 146 10.76 12.36 10.22
N TYR A 147 10.30 11.47 9.36
CA TYR A 147 10.60 10.04 9.46
C TYR A 147 11.42 9.47 8.30
N LEU A 148 11.44 10.13 7.13
CA LEU A 148 12.26 9.67 6.02
C LEU A 148 13.75 9.88 6.35
N PRO A 149 14.60 8.85 6.31
CA PRO A 149 16.02 9.02 6.54
C PRO A 149 16.64 10.06 5.60
N LYS A 150 17.58 10.85 6.10
CA LYS A 150 18.21 11.92 5.30
C LYS A 150 18.87 11.35 4.04
N GLY A 151 18.49 11.88 2.88
CA GLY A 151 19.01 11.45 1.59
C GLY A 151 18.42 10.13 1.07
N GLN A 152 17.44 9.56 1.77
CA GLN A 152 16.76 8.35 1.32
C GLN A 152 15.86 8.65 0.12
N HIS A 153 16.06 7.92 -0.96
CA HIS A 153 15.16 7.94 -2.12
C HIS A 153 13.99 6.97 -1.87
N ILE A 154 12.79 7.34 -2.31
CA ILE A 154 11.59 6.48 -2.27
C ILE A 154 11.48 5.75 -3.61
N ASP A 155 11.64 4.43 -3.60
CA ASP A 155 11.53 3.61 -4.81
C ASP A 155 10.06 3.28 -5.14
N LEU A 156 9.25 3.07 -4.10
CA LEU A 156 7.82 2.77 -4.21
C LEU A 156 7.02 3.59 -3.21
N MET A 157 5.96 4.23 -3.68
CA MET A 157 4.88 4.74 -2.83
C MET A 157 3.60 3.97 -3.16
N ASN A 158 3.06 3.26 -2.19
CA ASN A 158 1.74 2.65 -2.26
C ASN A 158 0.73 3.54 -1.53
N VAL A 159 -0.42 3.79 -2.14
CA VAL A 159 -1.52 4.55 -1.55
C VAL A 159 -2.82 3.78 -1.78
N ASP A 160 -3.42 3.35 -0.68
CA ASP A 160 -4.68 2.60 -0.67
C ASP A 160 -5.42 2.97 0.62
N THR A 161 -6.26 4.00 0.55
CA THR A 161 -6.86 4.65 1.72
C THR A 161 -8.38 4.69 1.66
N GLU A 162 -8.96 3.80 0.84
CA GLU A 162 -10.39 3.61 0.77
C GLU A 162 -11.13 4.95 0.56
N GLY A 163 -10.79 5.61 -0.58
CA GLY A 163 -11.44 6.83 -1.04
C GLY A 163 -10.82 8.14 -0.51
N PHE A 164 -9.68 8.11 0.18
CA PHE A 164 -8.91 9.30 0.56
C PHE A 164 -7.64 9.49 -0.28
N ASP A 165 -7.38 8.64 -1.26
CA ASP A 165 -6.17 8.54 -2.06
C ASP A 165 -5.76 9.87 -2.70
N LEU A 166 -6.69 10.58 -3.31
CA LEU A 166 -6.40 11.89 -3.90
C LEU A 166 -5.99 12.92 -2.84
N LYS A 167 -6.56 12.88 -1.62
CA LYS A 167 -6.17 13.77 -0.52
C LYS A 167 -4.77 13.41 -0.02
N VAL A 168 -4.45 12.12 0.09
CA VAL A 168 -3.10 11.65 0.41
C VAL A 168 -2.11 12.20 -0.61
N LEU A 169 -2.35 12.02 -1.90
CA LEU A 169 -1.49 12.52 -2.97
C LEU A 169 -1.32 14.05 -2.93
N LYS A 170 -2.39 14.81 -2.67
CA LYS A 170 -2.35 16.27 -2.53
C LYS A 170 -1.58 16.73 -1.30
N SER A 171 -1.42 15.89 -0.29
CA SER A 171 -0.67 16.20 0.93
C SER A 171 0.84 15.98 0.79
N ASN A 172 1.31 15.43 -0.33
CA ASN A 172 2.73 15.25 -0.60
C ASN A 172 3.37 16.50 -1.22
N ASN A 173 4.64 16.74 -0.92
CA ASN A 173 5.47 17.75 -1.60
C ASN A 173 6.21 17.12 -2.79
N TRP A 174 5.61 17.20 -3.97
CA TRP A 174 6.12 16.58 -5.22
C TRP A 174 7.44 17.17 -5.73
N LYS A 175 7.90 18.31 -5.21
CA LYS A 175 9.23 18.85 -5.51
C LYS A 175 10.31 18.23 -4.64
N LYS A 176 9.94 17.76 -3.44
CA LYS A 176 10.87 17.20 -2.44
C LYS A 176 10.84 15.68 -2.42
N TYR A 177 9.66 15.10 -2.46
CA TYR A 177 9.44 13.67 -2.33
C TYR A 177 8.84 13.10 -3.63
N ARG A 178 9.71 12.56 -4.46
CA ARG A 178 9.35 11.97 -5.75
C ARG A 178 9.64 10.48 -5.77
N PRO A 179 8.65 9.63 -5.46
CA PRO A 179 8.80 8.19 -5.60
C PRO A 179 9.05 7.80 -7.06
N ARG A 180 9.91 6.81 -7.29
CA ARG A 180 10.15 6.28 -8.64
C ARG A 180 8.89 5.64 -9.22
N VAL A 181 8.18 4.86 -8.40
CA VAL A 181 6.94 4.19 -8.76
C VAL A 181 5.87 4.58 -7.74
N ILE A 182 4.67 4.86 -8.22
CA ILE A 182 3.47 5.04 -7.41
C ILE A 182 2.48 3.94 -7.79
N ALA A 183 2.00 3.20 -6.81
CA ALA A 183 0.85 2.33 -6.91
C ALA A 183 -0.29 2.98 -6.11
N VAL A 184 -1.44 3.19 -6.73
CA VAL A 184 -2.55 3.86 -6.06
C VAL A 184 -3.87 3.19 -6.41
N GLU A 185 -4.74 3.02 -5.40
CA GLU A 185 -6.11 2.58 -5.61
C GLU A 185 -6.81 3.51 -6.60
N PHE A 186 -7.58 2.97 -7.52
CA PHE A 186 -8.28 3.78 -8.50
C PHE A 186 -9.70 3.27 -8.76
N ASN A 187 -10.55 4.19 -9.17
CA ASN A 187 -11.89 3.90 -9.65
C ASN A 187 -11.95 4.21 -11.14
N GLU A 188 -12.40 3.26 -11.96
CA GLU A 188 -12.49 3.44 -13.42
C GLU A 188 -13.37 4.63 -13.85
N ASN A 189 -14.34 4.99 -13.01
CA ASN A 189 -15.25 6.12 -13.26
C ASN A 189 -14.69 7.47 -12.77
N ASP A 190 -13.51 7.49 -12.10
CA ASP A 190 -12.86 8.71 -11.61
C ASP A 190 -11.42 8.81 -12.09
N ASN A 191 -11.14 9.76 -12.98
CA ASN A 191 -9.81 10.01 -13.51
C ASN A 191 -9.05 11.14 -12.77
N SER A 192 -9.54 11.58 -11.62
CA SER A 192 -8.96 12.71 -10.87
C SER A 192 -7.52 12.42 -10.41
N ILE A 193 -7.26 11.21 -9.91
CA ILE A 193 -5.94 10.73 -9.51
C ILE A 193 -4.97 10.72 -10.70
N GLU A 194 -5.38 10.16 -11.83
CA GLU A 194 -4.56 10.12 -13.02
C GLU A 194 -4.22 11.52 -13.54
N LYS A 195 -5.19 12.42 -13.61
CA LYS A 195 -4.97 13.82 -14.00
C LYS A 195 -4.00 14.51 -13.04
N PHE A 196 -4.17 14.30 -11.74
CA PHE A 196 -3.30 14.88 -10.73
C PHE A 196 -1.85 14.39 -10.86
N LEU A 197 -1.64 13.08 -11.00
CA LEU A 197 -0.30 12.50 -11.13
C LEU A 197 0.36 12.89 -12.45
N LYS A 198 -0.37 12.92 -13.57
CA LYS A 198 0.14 13.43 -14.87
C LYS A 198 0.58 14.90 -14.77
N HIS A 199 -0.19 15.74 -14.08
CA HIS A 199 0.18 17.15 -13.85
C HIS A 199 1.49 17.27 -13.04
N ASN A 200 1.78 16.29 -12.17
CA ASN A 200 3.02 16.23 -11.40
C ASN A 200 4.16 15.47 -12.13
N GLY A 201 4.01 15.17 -13.42
CA GLY A 201 5.05 14.56 -14.26
C GLY A 201 5.13 13.04 -14.17
N TYR A 202 4.11 12.36 -13.64
CA TYR A 202 4.06 10.91 -13.61
C TYR A 202 3.37 10.32 -14.84
N ILE A 203 3.89 9.20 -15.33
CA ILE A 203 3.41 8.50 -16.52
C ILE A 203 2.70 7.21 -16.09
N PRO A 204 1.41 7.01 -16.47
CA PRO A 204 0.73 5.74 -16.20
C PRO A 204 1.40 4.61 -17.00
N LYS A 205 1.59 3.44 -16.39
CA LYS A 205 2.25 2.29 -17.02
C LYS A 205 1.33 1.07 -17.15
N CYS A 206 0.68 0.68 -16.09
CA CYS A 206 -0.21 -0.47 -16.04
C CYS A 206 -1.21 -0.35 -14.90
N ASN A 207 -2.17 -1.24 -14.86
CA ASN A 207 -3.10 -1.38 -13.74
C ASN A 207 -3.48 -2.86 -13.54
N THR A 208 -3.90 -3.17 -12.34
CA THR A 208 -4.71 -4.35 -12.01
C THR A 208 -6.20 -3.95 -12.00
N ILE A 209 -7.04 -4.76 -11.38
CA ILE A 209 -8.46 -4.43 -11.20
C ILE A 209 -8.63 -3.27 -10.19
N LEU A 210 -7.78 -3.20 -9.17
CA LEU A 210 -7.93 -2.28 -8.06
C LEU A 210 -6.91 -1.12 -8.06
N THR A 211 -5.73 -1.35 -8.63
CA THR A 211 -4.57 -0.45 -8.45
C THR A 211 -4.00 -0.03 -9.78
N LYS A 212 -3.72 1.26 -9.93
CA LYS A 212 -3.03 1.84 -11.09
C LYS A 212 -1.61 2.24 -10.71
N MET A 213 -0.66 1.90 -11.59
CA MET A 213 0.76 2.16 -11.40
C MET A 213 1.26 3.27 -12.32
N PHE A 214 2.06 4.15 -11.72
CA PHE A 214 2.70 5.27 -12.40
C PHE A 214 4.20 5.24 -12.15
N VAL A 215 4.97 5.75 -13.10
CA VAL A 215 6.42 5.97 -12.93
C VAL A 215 6.73 7.46 -13.04
N ASP A 216 7.77 7.88 -12.35
CA ASP A 216 8.28 9.26 -12.46
C ASP A 216 8.81 9.48 -13.88
N GLY A 217 8.19 10.37 -14.63
CA GLY A 217 8.60 10.71 -16.01
C GLY A 217 9.80 11.68 -16.07
N THR A 218 10.32 12.14 -14.92
CA THR A 218 11.48 13.04 -14.84
C THR A 218 12.80 12.28 -14.67
N VAL A 219 12.74 10.97 -14.43
CA VAL A 219 13.90 10.09 -14.27
C VAL A 219 13.91 9.14 -15.48
N GLU A 220 14.90 9.29 -16.35
CA GLU A 220 15.20 8.35 -17.44
C GLU A 220 15.89 7.07 -16.93
#